data_3bc2eac40114fad34847f4354b760f01
#
_entry.id   3bc2eac40114fad34847f4354b760f01
#
_cell.length_a   1.000
_cell.length_b   1.000
_cell.length_c   1.000
_cell.angle_alpha   90.00
_cell.angle_beta   90.00
_cell.angle_gamma   90.00
#
_symmetry.space_group_name_H-M   'P 1'
#
loop_
_entity.id
_entity.type
_entity.pdbx_description
1 polymer ?
#
loop_
_entity_poly.entity_id
_entity_poly.type
_entity_poly.pdbx_seq_one_letter_code
_entity_poly.pdbx_strand_id
1 'polypeptide(L)'
;MVEKENMPQILLVDDEEDILEFVSYNLEREGFNVATGRNGKEAIQLAAKLKPDLVILDVMMPEMDGIAACEEIRKLPGCRDLIIAFLTARGEDYSQIAGFEAGADDYITKPIRPKVLISRVKALLKRSGGSVAESTEQEKIVRIGNIVIDKERYVLQIDSEELVLPRKEFELLSLLVSKPDKVFTREEIYKSVWGDNVIVGDRTIDVHIRKLRENPKELLIKGDG
;
A
#
# COMPACT_ATOMS: atom_id res chain seq x y z
N MET A 1 -35.23 -3.95 -5.55
CA MET A 1 -33.96 -3.73 -6.30
C MET A 1 -32.88 -3.79 -5.24
N VAL A 2 -32.14 -4.88 -5.20
CA VAL A 2 -31.01 -5.03 -4.28
C VAL A 2 -29.93 -4.04 -4.76
N GLU A 3 -29.55 -3.09 -3.91
CA GLU A 3 -28.39 -2.22 -4.16
C GLU A 3 -27.20 -3.13 -4.48
N LYS A 4 -26.58 -2.92 -5.64
CA LYS A 4 -25.29 -3.52 -5.94
C LYS A 4 -24.34 -2.97 -4.89
N GLU A 5 -24.09 -3.73 -3.83
CA GLU A 5 -22.98 -3.46 -2.92
C GLU A 5 -21.76 -3.24 -3.80
N ASN A 6 -21.07 -2.13 -3.55
CA ASN A 6 -19.89 -1.72 -4.30
C ASN A 6 -18.75 -2.68 -3.97
N MET A 7 -18.72 -3.84 -4.68
CA MET A 7 -17.71 -4.87 -4.47
C MET A 7 -16.33 -4.29 -4.81
N PRO A 8 -15.34 -4.40 -3.92
CA PRO A 8 -14.01 -3.87 -4.20
C PRO A 8 -13.44 -4.42 -5.51
N GLN A 9 -12.88 -3.51 -6.30
CA GLN A 9 -12.26 -3.82 -7.58
C GLN A 9 -10.79 -4.13 -7.39
N ILE A 10 -10.35 -5.32 -7.78
CA ILE A 10 -8.96 -5.76 -7.73
C ILE A 10 -8.42 -5.88 -9.15
N LEU A 11 -7.26 -5.32 -9.41
CA LEU A 11 -6.48 -5.55 -10.62
C LEU A 11 -5.38 -6.57 -10.30
N LEU A 12 -5.44 -7.73 -10.92
CA LEU A 12 -4.43 -8.80 -10.80
C LEU A 12 -3.60 -8.85 -12.08
N VAL A 13 -2.28 -8.77 -11.95
CA VAL A 13 -1.36 -8.77 -13.10
C VAL A 13 -0.25 -9.78 -12.86
N ASP A 14 -0.17 -10.76 -13.76
CA ASP A 14 0.83 -11.83 -13.76
C ASP A 14 0.94 -12.37 -15.20
N ASP A 15 2.11 -12.77 -15.66
CA ASP A 15 2.27 -13.34 -17.01
C ASP A 15 1.90 -14.83 -17.08
N GLU A 16 1.80 -15.49 -15.92
CA GLU A 16 1.39 -16.89 -15.80
C GLU A 16 -0.14 -17.03 -15.76
N GLU A 17 -0.75 -17.59 -16.83
CA GLU A 17 -2.20 -17.80 -16.92
C GLU A 17 -2.77 -18.61 -15.76
N ASP A 18 -2.07 -19.67 -15.35
CA ASP A 18 -2.48 -20.52 -14.22
C ASP A 18 -2.57 -19.73 -12.91
N ILE A 19 -1.69 -18.76 -12.70
CA ILE A 19 -1.71 -17.87 -11.53
C ILE A 19 -2.92 -16.93 -11.62
N LEU A 20 -3.15 -16.34 -12.80
CA LEU A 20 -4.32 -15.47 -13.02
C LEU A 20 -5.62 -16.21 -12.74
N GLU A 21 -5.80 -17.41 -13.32
CA GLU A 21 -7.01 -18.22 -13.08
C GLU A 21 -7.18 -18.59 -11.61
N PHE A 22 -6.11 -19.12 -11.00
CA PHE A 22 -6.15 -19.58 -9.61
C PHE A 22 -6.45 -18.45 -8.63
N VAL A 23 -5.78 -17.32 -8.79
CA VAL A 23 -5.93 -16.17 -7.86
C VAL A 23 -7.29 -15.50 -8.08
N SER A 24 -7.69 -15.26 -9.35
CA SER A 24 -9.00 -14.66 -9.66
C SER A 24 -10.14 -15.51 -9.11
N TYR A 25 -10.13 -16.81 -9.35
CA TYR A 25 -11.15 -17.73 -8.83
C TYR A 25 -11.31 -17.62 -7.29
N ASN A 26 -10.19 -17.56 -6.55
CA ASN A 26 -10.25 -17.45 -5.10
C ASN A 26 -10.74 -16.08 -4.62
N LEU A 27 -10.36 -15.00 -5.30
CA LEU A 27 -10.81 -13.64 -4.97
C LEU A 27 -12.30 -13.44 -5.29
N GLU A 28 -12.76 -13.90 -6.45
CA GLU A 28 -14.17 -13.79 -6.87
C GLU A 28 -15.10 -14.57 -5.93
N ARG A 29 -14.68 -15.74 -5.44
CA ARG A 29 -15.43 -16.50 -4.44
C ARG A 29 -15.61 -15.76 -3.12
N GLU A 30 -14.73 -14.84 -2.80
CA GLU A 30 -14.81 -13.99 -1.59
C GLU A 30 -15.56 -12.68 -1.84
N GLY A 31 -16.12 -12.49 -3.04
CA GLY A 31 -16.97 -11.34 -3.39
C GLY A 31 -16.19 -10.14 -3.92
N PHE A 32 -14.98 -10.31 -4.45
CA PHE A 32 -14.23 -9.25 -5.11
C PHE A 32 -14.49 -9.23 -6.62
N ASN A 33 -14.47 -8.05 -7.22
CA ASN A 33 -14.41 -7.89 -8.65
C ASN A 33 -12.95 -7.97 -9.10
N VAL A 34 -12.62 -8.85 -10.06
CA VAL A 34 -11.25 -9.03 -10.51
C VAL A 34 -11.13 -8.68 -12.00
N ALA A 35 -10.19 -7.79 -12.31
CA ALA A 35 -9.71 -7.55 -13.67
C ALA A 35 -8.28 -8.09 -13.76
N THR A 36 -7.92 -8.65 -14.90
CA THR A 36 -6.59 -9.24 -15.11
C THR A 36 -5.80 -8.53 -16.18
N GLY A 37 -4.46 -8.52 -16.03
CA GLY A 37 -3.48 -8.06 -17.01
C GLY A 37 -2.28 -9.02 -17.04
N ARG A 38 -1.46 -8.96 -18.10
CA ARG A 38 -0.40 -9.95 -18.36
C ARG A 38 1.01 -9.36 -18.34
N ASN A 39 1.16 -8.07 -18.20
CA ASN A 39 2.44 -7.38 -18.14
C ASN A 39 2.28 -5.99 -17.53
N GLY A 40 3.41 -5.33 -17.25
CA GLY A 40 3.41 -4.01 -16.64
C GLY A 40 2.74 -2.91 -17.46
N LYS A 41 2.77 -2.99 -18.79
CA LYS A 41 2.10 -2.00 -19.65
C LYS A 41 0.58 -2.10 -19.54
N GLU A 42 0.03 -3.32 -19.52
CA GLU A 42 -1.39 -3.55 -19.28
C GLU A 42 -1.78 -3.10 -17.87
N ALA A 43 -0.93 -3.36 -16.86
CA ALA A 43 -1.15 -2.90 -15.50
C ALA A 43 -1.37 -1.39 -15.43
N ILE A 44 -0.52 -0.58 -16.08
CA ILE A 44 -0.63 0.88 -16.11
C ILE A 44 -1.93 1.32 -16.79
N GLN A 45 -2.26 0.75 -17.95
CA GLN A 45 -3.46 1.09 -18.70
C GLN A 45 -4.74 0.75 -17.93
N LEU A 46 -4.78 -0.44 -17.33
CA LEU A 46 -5.92 -0.90 -16.56
C LEU A 46 -6.08 -0.13 -15.25
N ALA A 47 -4.98 0.18 -14.55
CA ALA A 47 -5.02 1.01 -13.35
C ALA A 47 -5.59 2.41 -13.64
N ALA A 48 -5.14 3.05 -14.70
CA ALA A 48 -5.64 4.36 -15.13
C ALA A 48 -7.14 4.34 -15.48
N LYS A 49 -7.59 3.28 -16.15
CA LYS A 49 -8.96 3.13 -16.64
C LYS A 49 -9.94 2.71 -15.55
N LEU A 50 -9.57 1.72 -14.73
CA LEU A 50 -10.47 1.07 -13.78
C LEU A 50 -10.45 1.75 -12.41
N LYS A 51 -9.33 2.40 -12.05
CA LYS A 51 -9.09 2.96 -10.71
C LYS A 51 -9.43 1.94 -9.63
N PRO A 52 -8.74 0.78 -9.62
CA PRO A 52 -9.04 -0.31 -8.70
C PRO A 52 -8.76 0.10 -7.25
N ASP A 53 -9.36 -0.63 -6.30
CA ASP A 53 -9.09 -0.45 -4.87
C ASP A 53 -7.76 -1.08 -4.46
N LEU A 54 -7.34 -2.13 -5.18
CA LEU A 54 -6.09 -2.86 -4.96
C LEU A 54 -5.51 -3.35 -6.28
N VAL A 55 -4.19 -3.23 -6.44
CA VAL A 55 -3.42 -3.90 -7.50
C VAL A 55 -2.59 -5.01 -6.87
N ILE A 56 -2.69 -6.22 -7.40
CA ILE A 56 -1.79 -7.34 -7.12
C ILE A 56 -0.94 -7.52 -8.36
N LEU A 57 0.37 -7.39 -8.23
CA LEU A 57 1.29 -7.22 -9.35
C LEU A 57 2.47 -8.17 -9.22
N ASP A 58 2.65 -9.06 -10.19
CA ASP A 58 3.86 -9.89 -10.21
C ASP A 58 5.09 -9.02 -10.44
N VAL A 59 6.19 -9.40 -9.78
CA VAL A 59 7.45 -8.66 -9.91
C VAL A 59 8.11 -8.97 -11.25
N MET A 60 8.15 -10.24 -11.63
CA MET A 60 8.91 -10.71 -12.80
C MET A 60 8.00 -10.96 -13.99
N MET A 61 7.84 -9.96 -14.85
CA MET A 61 7.02 -10.07 -16.06
C MET A 61 7.81 -9.63 -17.31
N PRO A 62 7.48 -10.18 -18.50
CA PRO A 62 8.08 -9.75 -19.75
C PRO A 62 7.69 -8.31 -20.12
N GLU A 63 8.46 -7.68 -20.99
CA GLU A 63 8.33 -6.32 -21.52
C GLU A 63 8.50 -5.20 -20.47
N MET A 64 7.80 -5.27 -19.36
CA MET A 64 7.89 -4.33 -18.25
C MET A 64 7.63 -5.10 -16.96
N ASP A 65 8.61 -5.09 -16.07
CA ASP A 65 8.49 -5.72 -14.75
C ASP A 65 7.51 -4.97 -13.83
N GLY A 66 7.13 -5.64 -12.75
CA GLY A 66 6.14 -5.08 -11.81
C GLY A 66 6.67 -3.86 -11.06
N ILE A 67 7.98 -3.78 -10.81
CA ILE A 67 8.58 -2.66 -10.08
C ILE A 67 8.48 -1.39 -10.91
N ALA A 68 8.90 -1.45 -12.17
CA ALA A 68 8.77 -0.35 -13.11
C ALA A 68 7.29 0.04 -13.34
N ALA A 69 6.39 -0.94 -13.44
CA ALA A 69 4.96 -0.69 -13.55
C ALA A 69 4.39 0.02 -12.31
N CYS A 70 4.81 -0.37 -11.10
CA CYS A 70 4.41 0.28 -9.85
C CYS A 70 4.83 1.75 -9.83
N GLU A 71 6.07 2.06 -10.20
CA GLU A 71 6.57 3.43 -10.28
C GLU A 71 5.76 4.30 -11.25
N GLU A 72 5.42 3.75 -12.41
CA GLU A 72 4.60 4.46 -13.39
C GLU A 72 3.14 4.63 -12.91
N ILE A 73 2.54 3.61 -12.29
CA ILE A 73 1.20 3.71 -11.69
C ILE A 73 1.17 4.80 -10.61
N ARG A 74 2.21 4.93 -9.79
CA ARG A 74 2.30 5.98 -8.76
C ARG A 74 2.33 7.41 -9.33
N LYS A 75 2.76 7.58 -10.59
CA LYS A 75 2.77 8.88 -11.29
C LYS A 75 1.41 9.23 -11.90
N LEU A 76 0.50 8.25 -12.02
CA LEU A 76 -0.82 8.50 -12.61
C LEU A 76 -1.69 9.38 -11.70
N PRO A 77 -2.47 10.31 -12.25
CA PRO A 77 -3.42 11.10 -11.49
C PRO A 77 -4.46 10.23 -10.78
N GLY A 78 -4.57 10.38 -9.46
CA GLY A 78 -5.50 9.63 -8.62
C GLY A 78 -5.11 8.19 -8.30
N CYS A 79 -3.88 7.76 -8.64
CA CYS A 79 -3.34 6.43 -8.29
C CYS A 79 -2.20 6.49 -7.27
N ARG A 80 -1.92 7.67 -6.71
CA ARG A 80 -0.79 7.85 -5.80
C ARG A 80 -0.92 7.08 -4.50
N ASP A 81 -2.12 6.99 -3.98
CA ASP A 81 -2.53 6.29 -2.76
C ASP A 81 -3.21 4.93 -3.02
N LEU A 82 -3.25 4.50 -4.28
CA LEU A 82 -3.72 3.18 -4.68
C LEU A 82 -2.92 2.09 -3.96
N ILE A 83 -3.60 1.10 -3.38
CA ILE A 83 -2.93 0.00 -2.70
C ILE A 83 -2.30 -0.93 -3.74
N ILE A 84 -1.00 -1.19 -3.60
CA ILE A 84 -0.25 -2.10 -4.48
C ILE A 84 0.43 -3.18 -3.64
N ALA A 85 0.12 -4.44 -3.91
CA ALA A 85 0.78 -5.59 -3.32
C ALA A 85 1.51 -6.38 -4.41
N PHE A 86 2.78 -6.74 -4.18
CA PHE A 86 3.51 -7.56 -5.13
C PHE A 86 3.31 -9.06 -4.90
N LEU A 87 3.30 -9.83 -5.99
CA LEU A 87 3.57 -11.26 -5.98
C LEU A 87 5.06 -11.46 -6.23
N THR A 88 5.73 -12.30 -5.42
CA THR A 88 7.17 -12.50 -5.54
C THR A 88 7.56 -13.94 -5.25
N ALA A 89 8.60 -14.45 -5.91
CA ALA A 89 9.17 -15.75 -5.59
C ALA A 89 9.85 -15.72 -4.21
N ARG A 90 9.90 -16.87 -3.56
CA ARG A 90 10.52 -17.00 -2.24
C ARG A 90 12.03 -16.83 -2.35
N GLY A 91 12.62 -15.93 -1.58
CA GLY A 91 14.09 -15.71 -1.53
C GLY A 91 14.59 -14.49 -2.32
N GLU A 92 13.73 -13.69 -2.90
CA GLU A 92 14.10 -12.46 -3.61
C GLU A 92 14.11 -11.23 -2.69
N ASP A 93 15.02 -11.22 -1.69
CA ASP A 93 15.15 -10.09 -0.76
C ASP A 93 15.40 -8.75 -1.50
N TYR A 94 16.15 -8.80 -2.62
CA TYR A 94 16.42 -7.62 -3.43
C TYR A 94 15.16 -7.08 -4.10
N SER A 95 14.34 -7.96 -4.66
CA SER A 95 13.07 -7.57 -5.29
C SER A 95 12.08 -6.98 -4.27
N GLN A 96 12.11 -7.47 -3.02
CA GLN A 96 11.29 -6.90 -1.95
C GLN A 96 11.72 -5.47 -1.60
N ILE A 97 13.02 -5.23 -1.46
CA ILE A 97 13.55 -3.88 -1.17
C ILE A 97 13.22 -2.93 -2.31
N ALA A 98 13.55 -3.31 -3.56
CA ALA A 98 13.29 -2.49 -4.74
C ALA A 98 11.81 -2.18 -4.92
N GLY A 99 10.93 -3.14 -4.66
CA GLY A 99 9.49 -2.94 -4.75
C GLY A 99 8.93 -2.01 -3.67
N PHE A 100 9.42 -2.09 -2.42
CA PHE A 100 9.06 -1.08 -1.43
C PHE A 100 9.62 0.30 -1.81
N GLU A 101 10.80 0.37 -2.42
CA GLU A 101 11.33 1.61 -2.98
C GLU A 101 10.48 2.15 -4.12
N ALA A 102 9.85 1.29 -4.91
CA ALA A 102 8.87 1.66 -5.92
C ALA A 102 7.50 2.09 -5.35
N GLY A 103 7.27 1.92 -4.05
CA GLY A 103 6.05 2.37 -3.37
C GLY A 103 4.98 1.29 -3.16
N ALA A 104 5.37 0.02 -3.10
CA ALA A 104 4.45 -1.06 -2.74
C ALA A 104 4.00 -1.00 -1.27
N ASP A 105 2.79 -1.47 -1.02
CA ASP A 105 2.18 -1.50 0.31
C ASP A 105 2.37 -2.85 1.02
N ASP A 106 2.44 -3.95 0.27
CA ASP A 106 2.63 -5.30 0.82
C ASP A 106 3.26 -6.25 -0.22
N TYR A 107 3.64 -7.46 0.26
CA TYR A 107 4.18 -8.56 -0.52
C TYR A 107 3.47 -9.86 -0.22
N ILE A 108 3.21 -10.63 -1.27
CA ILE A 108 2.62 -11.95 -1.21
C ILE A 108 3.61 -12.93 -1.87
N THR A 109 4.14 -13.86 -1.11
CA THR A 109 5.14 -14.80 -1.63
C THR A 109 4.51 -15.98 -2.35
N LYS A 110 5.04 -16.33 -3.52
CA LYS A 110 4.75 -17.60 -4.22
C LYS A 110 5.50 -18.76 -3.48
N PRO A 111 4.95 -19.98 -3.30
CA PRO A 111 3.64 -20.42 -3.79
C PRO A 111 2.47 -19.81 -2.98
N ILE A 112 1.44 -19.38 -3.70
CA ILE A 112 0.32 -18.64 -3.14
C ILE A 112 -0.60 -19.58 -2.37
N ARG A 113 -0.82 -19.29 -1.08
CA ARG A 113 -1.78 -19.99 -0.24
C ARG A 113 -3.09 -19.20 -0.20
N PRO A 114 -4.23 -19.73 -0.71
CA PRO A 114 -5.49 -18.97 -0.84
C PRO A 114 -5.92 -18.27 0.43
N LYS A 115 -5.91 -18.97 1.56
CA LYS A 115 -6.32 -18.39 2.86
C LYS A 115 -5.44 -17.19 3.26
N VAL A 116 -4.12 -17.27 2.99
CA VAL A 116 -3.18 -16.19 3.30
C VAL A 116 -3.40 -15.01 2.37
N LEU A 117 -3.55 -15.25 1.06
CA LEU A 117 -3.88 -14.24 0.06
C LEU A 117 -5.14 -13.47 0.47
N ILE A 118 -6.25 -14.18 0.69
CA ILE A 118 -7.55 -13.58 1.04
C ILE A 118 -7.44 -12.76 2.33
N SER A 119 -6.78 -13.31 3.36
CA SER A 119 -6.58 -12.57 4.62
C SER A 119 -5.82 -11.25 4.41
N ARG A 120 -4.76 -11.25 3.58
CA ARG A 120 -3.99 -10.05 3.25
C ARG A 120 -4.81 -9.04 2.46
N VAL A 121 -5.50 -9.50 1.40
CA VAL A 121 -6.36 -8.66 0.58
C VAL A 121 -7.43 -7.97 1.44
N LYS A 122 -8.12 -8.74 2.30
CA LYS A 122 -9.11 -8.17 3.23
C LYS A 122 -8.49 -7.17 4.21
N ALA A 123 -7.30 -7.45 4.72
CA ALA A 123 -6.60 -6.54 5.62
C ALA A 123 -6.18 -5.23 4.92
N LEU A 124 -5.71 -5.31 3.67
CA LEU A 124 -5.35 -4.15 2.87
C LEU A 124 -6.58 -3.30 2.54
N LEU A 125 -7.67 -3.91 2.07
CA LEU A 125 -8.90 -3.22 1.69
C LEU A 125 -9.68 -2.69 2.89
N LYS A 126 -9.70 -3.38 4.03
CA LYS A 126 -10.36 -2.88 5.25
C LYS A 126 -9.81 -1.52 5.69
N ARG A 127 -8.55 -1.25 5.40
CA ARG A 127 -7.89 0.02 5.70
C ARG A 127 -8.23 1.12 4.70
N SER A 128 -8.64 0.79 3.45
CA SER A 128 -9.10 1.78 2.48
C SER A 128 -10.54 2.24 2.75
N GLY A 129 -11.34 1.41 3.39
CA GLY A 129 -12.75 1.68 3.71
C GLY A 129 -12.99 2.40 5.04
N GLY A 130 -12.07 3.25 5.52
CA GLY A 130 -12.37 4.20 6.61
C GLY A 130 -13.09 3.65 7.83
N SER A 131 -12.77 2.43 8.31
CA SER A 131 -13.19 1.99 9.64
C SER A 131 -12.22 2.58 10.68
N VAL A 132 -12.26 3.89 10.79
CA VAL A 132 -11.85 4.56 12.02
C VAL A 132 -12.93 4.20 13.03
N ALA A 133 -12.61 3.37 14.04
CA ALA A 133 -13.41 3.33 15.26
C ALA A 133 -13.69 4.79 15.63
N GLU A 134 -14.91 5.09 16.07
CA GLU A 134 -15.39 6.43 16.47
C GLU A 134 -14.31 7.22 17.24
N SER A 135 -13.42 7.85 16.48
CA SER A 135 -12.46 8.80 17.02
C SER A 135 -13.11 10.17 16.99
N THR A 136 -13.08 10.86 18.10
CA THR A 136 -13.53 12.24 18.22
C THR A 136 -12.88 13.11 17.14
N GLU A 137 -13.54 14.17 16.66
CA GLU A 137 -13.04 15.06 15.60
C GLU A 137 -11.59 15.54 15.81
N GLN A 138 -11.14 15.60 17.08
CA GLN A 138 -9.77 15.95 17.47
C GLN A 138 -8.71 14.90 17.11
N GLU A 139 -9.10 13.64 16.85
CA GLU A 139 -8.16 12.58 16.44
C GLU A 139 -7.96 12.50 14.93
N LYS A 140 -8.80 13.16 14.13
CA LYS A 140 -8.75 13.15 12.67
C LYS A 140 -7.63 14.04 12.13
N ILE A 141 -7.34 15.15 12.80
CA ILE A 141 -6.31 16.11 12.41
C ILE A 141 -5.28 16.21 13.52
N VAL A 142 -4.05 15.82 13.22
CA VAL A 142 -2.90 15.96 14.13
C VAL A 142 -2.07 17.16 13.69
N ARG A 143 -1.76 18.06 14.65
CA ARG A 143 -0.94 19.25 14.40
C ARG A 143 0.31 19.21 15.28
N ILE A 144 1.48 19.29 14.67
CA ILE A 144 2.77 19.34 15.38
C ILE A 144 3.67 20.35 14.67
N GLY A 145 3.93 21.46 15.34
CA GLY A 145 4.68 22.56 14.75
C GLY A 145 3.99 23.08 13.47
N ASN A 146 4.71 23.06 12.37
CA ASN A 146 4.23 23.45 11.03
C ASN A 146 3.60 22.30 10.22
N ILE A 147 3.46 21.12 10.85
CA ILE A 147 2.93 19.90 10.20
C ILE A 147 1.47 19.71 10.62
N VAL A 148 0.61 19.50 9.63
CA VAL A 148 -0.78 19.09 9.81
C VAL A 148 -1.01 17.77 9.08
N ILE A 149 -1.45 16.75 9.80
CA ILE A 149 -1.78 15.43 9.26
C ILE A 149 -3.29 15.28 9.28
N ASP A 150 -3.90 15.25 8.09
CA ASP A 150 -5.31 14.93 7.93
C ASP A 150 -5.46 13.43 7.63
N LYS A 151 -5.84 12.67 8.65
CA LYS A 151 -5.98 11.22 8.57
C LYS A 151 -7.20 10.79 7.75
N GLU A 152 -8.18 11.65 7.59
CA GLU A 152 -9.39 11.37 6.84
C GLU A 152 -9.15 11.52 5.33
N ARG A 153 -8.41 12.57 4.95
CA ARG A 153 -8.04 12.85 3.55
C ARG A 153 -6.73 12.20 3.12
N TYR A 154 -5.98 11.58 4.04
CA TYR A 154 -4.62 11.08 3.80
C TYR A 154 -3.67 12.16 3.25
N VAL A 155 -3.81 13.37 3.75
CA VAL A 155 -3.02 14.53 3.32
C VAL A 155 -2.12 15.01 4.45
N LEU A 156 -0.88 15.26 4.10
CA LEU A 156 0.11 15.94 4.93
C LEU A 156 0.21 17.39 4.45
N GLN A 157 0.10 18.34 5.36
CA GLN A 157 0.33 19.75 5.07
C GLN A 157 1.54 20.25 5.84
N ILE A 158 2.47 20.91 5.14
CA ILE A 158 3.69 21.51 5.71
C ILE A 158 3.79 22.92 5.19
N ASP A 159 3.88 23.89 6.10
CA ASP A 159 3.98 25.31 5.75
C ASP A 159 2.93 25.75 4.72
N SER A 160 1.71 25.23 4.82
CA SER A 160 0.57 25.47 3.90
C SER A 160 0.67 24.79 2.53
N GLU A 161 1.66 23.96 2.26
CA GLU A 161 1.71 23.12 1.06
C GLU A 161 1.17 21.72 1.36
N GLU A 162 0.23 21.25 0.53
CA GLU A 162 -0.29 19.89 0.63
C GLU A 162 0.67 18.90 -0.05
N LEU A 163 0.98 17.81 0.67
CA LEU A 163 1.79 16.71 0.19
C LEU A 163 1.02 15.40 0.39
N VAL A 164 0.88 14.62 -0.67
CA VAL A 164 0.32 13.28 -0.63
C VAL A 164 1.46 12.27 -0.60
N LEU A 165 1.52 11.46 0.46
CA LEU A 165 2.48 10.38 0.61
C LEU A 165 1.88 9.05 0.13
N PRO A 166 2.69 8.08 -0.30
CA PRO A 166 2.26 6.70 -0.42
C PRO A 166 1.64 6.23 0.90
N ARG A 167 0.60 5.41 0.81
CA ARG A 167 -0.25 5.07 1.96
C ARG A 167 0.53 4.59 3.18
N LYS A 168 1.49 3.67 3.01
CA LYS A 168 2.27 3.12 4.14
C LYS A 168 3.22 4.14 4.76
N GLU A 169 3.73 5.06 3.99
CA GLU A 169 4.52 6.17 4.49
C GLU A 169 3.66 7.12 5.32
N PHE A 170 2.45 7.42 4.85
CA PHE A 170 1.49 8.23 5.61
C PHE A 170 1.05 7.55 6.92
N GLU A 171 0.71 6.25 6.88
CA GLU A 171 0.32 5.49 8.07
C GLU A 171 1.47 5.42 9.09
N LEU A 172 2.69 5.19 8.62
CA LEU A 172 3.89 5.16 9.47
C LEU A 172 4.17 6.52 10.09
N LEU A 173 4.15 7.60 9.31
CA LEU A 173 4.31 8.96 9.81
C LEU A 173 3.23 9.30 10.85
N SER A 174 1.97 9.00 10.53
CA SER A 174 0.84 9.23 11.42
C SER A 174 0.98 8.48 12.75
N LEU A 175 1.53 7.27 12.74
CA LEU A 175 1.82 6.50 13.95
C LEU A 175 2.93 7.17 14.77
N LEU A 176 4.06 7.51 14.15
CA LEU A 176 5.21 8.11 14.84
C LEU A 176 4.83 9.44 15.49
N VAL A 177 4.06 10.26 14.78
CA VAL A 177 3.62 11.59 15.22
C VAL A 177 2.51 11.51 16.27
N SER A 178 1.77 10.40 16.36
CA SER A 178 0.68 10.24 17.36
C SER A 178 1.17 10.27 18.80
N LYS A 179 2.43 9.94 19.04
CA LYS A 179 3.08 9.97 20.38
C LYS A 179 4.54 10.41 20.22
N PRO A 180 4.82 11.72 20.19
CA PRO A 180 6.15 12.26 19.88
C PRO A 180 7.28 11.76 20.80
N ASP A 181 6.98 11.56 22.08
CA ASP A 181 8.00 11.14 23.07
C ASP A 181 8.09 9.62 23.23
N LYS A 182 7.38 8.84 22.38
CA LYS A 182 7.40 7.39 22.44
C LYS A 182 8.36 6.79 21.43
N VAL A 183 9.25 5.92 21.90
CA VAL A 183 10.00 5.00 21.03
C VAL A 183 9.12 3.79 20.72
N PHE A 184 8.79 3.61 19.44
CA PHE A 184 8.04 2.45 18.98
C PHE A 184 8.99 1.31 18.66
N THR A 185 8.66 0.09 19.12
CA THR A 185 9.37 -1.12 18.69
C THR A 185 8.98 -1.49 17.25
N ARG A 186 9.83 -2.28 16.57
CA ARG A 186 9.50 -2.78 15.22
C ARG A 186 8.18 -3.56 15.21
N GLU A 187 7.94 -4.39 16.22
CA GLU A 187 6.71 -5.17 16.38
C GLU A 187 5.48 -4.27 16.50
N GLU A 188 5.55 -3.20 17.31
CA GLU A 188 4.47 -2.22 17.44
C GLU A 188 4.19 -1.50 16.12
N ILE A 189 5.25 -1.13 15.38
CA ILE A 189 5.12 -0.50 14.06
C ILE A 189 4.46 -1.47 13.07
N TYR A 190 4.95 -2.72 12.98
CA TYR A 190 4.37 -3.73 12.11
C TYR A 190 2.90 -3.96 12.40
N LYS A 191 2.56 -4.18 13.66
CA LYS A 191 1.19 -4.40 14.10
C LYS A 191 0.27 -3.23 13.74
N SER A 192 0.74 -2.01 13.94
CA SER A 192 -0.06 -0.80 13.72
C SER A 192 -0.22 -0.45 12.25
N VAL A 193 0.84 -0.60 11.44
CA VAL A 193 0.87 -0.15 10.03
C VAL A 193 0.58 -1.29 9.06
N TRP A 194 0.96 -2.54 9.36
CA TRP A 194 0.74 -3.70 8.49
C TRP A 194 -0.24 -4.72 9.06
N GLY A 195 -0.53 -4.71 10.38
CA GLY A 195 -1.47 -5.60 11.06
C GLY A 195 -0.81 -6.84 11.68
N ASP A 196 -1.59 -7.56 12.51
CA ASP A 196 -1.10 -8.67 13.34
C ASP A 196 -0.61 -9.92 12.59
N ASN A 197 -1.02 -10.12 11.32
CA ASN A 197 -0.78 -11.33 10.55
C ASN A 197 0.21 -11.17 9.40
N VAL A 198 0.98 -10.09 9.38
CA VAL A 198 1.91 -9.79 8.28
C VAL A 198 3.32 -10.24 8.66
N ILE A 199 3.83 -11.24 7.98
CA ILE A 199 5.26 -11.57 7.99
C ILE A 199 5.91 -10.66 6.95
N VAL A 200 6.34 -9.50 7.39
CA VAL A 200 7.08 -8.55 6.54
C VAL A 200 8.57 -8.73 6.84
N GLY A 201 9.40 -8.65 5.81
CA GLY A 201 10.85 -8.77 5.98
C GLY A 201 11.41 -7.68 6.93
N ASP A 202 12.45 -8.01 7.68
CA ASP A 202 13.05 -7.12 8.71
C ASP A 202 13.43 -5.73 8.21
N ARG A 203 13.62 -5.55 6.90
CA ARG A 203 14.05 -4.29 6.27
C ARG A 203 12.90 -3.38 5.80
N THR A 204 11.66 -3.84 5.81
CA THR A 204 10.51 -3.06 5.30
C THR A 204 10.36 -1.70 5.98
N ILE A 205 10.42 -1.70 7.33
CA ILE A 205 10.34 -0.45 8.10
C ILE A 205 11.47 0.50 7.73
N ASP A 206 12.70 -0.03 7.60
CA ASP A 206 13.90 0.78 7.30
C ASP A 206 13.77 1.49 5.94
N VAL A 207 13.21 0.82 4.94
CA VAL A 207 12.96 1.40 3.63
C VAL A 207 11.95 2.55 3.72
N HIS A 208 10.81 2.33 4.38
CA HIS A 208 9.80 3.39 4.54
C HIS A 208 10.30 4.56 5.40
N ILE A 209 11.06 4.30 6.46
CA ILE A 209 11.71 5.36 7.25
C ILE A 209 12.71 6.14 6.41
N ARG A 210 13.52 5.45 5.57
CA ARG A 210 14.46 6.12 4.66
C ARG A 210 13.69 7.02 3.69
N LYS A 211 12.61 6.55 3.08
CA LYS A 211 11.78 7.35 2.17
C LYS A 211 11.16 8.57 2.81
N LEU A 212 10.65 8.44 4.02
CA LEU A 212 10.15 9.59 4.78
C LEU A 212 11.24 10.63 5.04
N ARG A 213 12.50 10.20 5.22
CA ARG A 213 13.65 11.11 5.42
C ARG A 213 14.13 11.73 4.11
N GLU A 214 14.09 10.99 3.00
CA GLU A 214 14.54 11.43 1.66
C GLU A 214 13.49 12.28 0.93
N ASN A 215 12.24 12.33 1.44
CA ASN A 215 11.21 13.19 0.87
C ASN A 215 11.71 14.65 0.87
N PRO A 216 11.59 15.43 -0.26
CA PRO A 216 12.28 16.72 -0.47
C PRO A 216 12.00 17.81 0.55
N LYS A 217 11.12 17.54 1.48
CA LYS A 217 10.95 18.37 2.69
C LYS A 217 11.59 17.69 3.90
N GLU A 218 12.90 17.39 3.77
CA GLU A 218 13.76 16.84 4.84
C GLU A 218 13.67 17.54 6.22
N LEU A 219 13.00 18.67 6.29
CA LEU A 219 12.76 19.44 7.51
C LEU A 219 11.85 18.75 8.54
N LEU A 220 11.15 17.68 8.12
CA LEU A 220 10.18 17.00 8.97
C LEU A 220 10.77 16.12 10.07
N ILE A 221 12.02 15.69 9.92
CA ILE A 221 12.64 14.68 10.80
C ILE A 221 13.92 15.20 11.45
N LYS A 222 14.39 16.36 11.08
CA LYS A 222 15.37 17.12 11.89
C LYS A 222 14.60 17.87 12.95
N GLY A 223 14.11 17.14 13.95
CA GLY A 223 13.80 17.75 15.23
C GLY A 223 15.06 18.46 15.69
N ASP A 224 14.94 19.74 16.03
CA ASP A 224 15.99 20.50 16.68
C ASP A 224 16.51 19.67 17.85
N GLY A 225 17.84 19.41 17.84
CA GLY A 225 18.56 18.66 18.85
C GLY A 225 18.60 19.39 20.20
#